data_9762486561989f05244913356a50edb0
#
_entry.id   9762486561989f05244913356a50edb0
#
_cell.length_a   1.000
_cell.length_b   1.000
_cell.length_c   1.000
_cell.angle_alpha   90.00
_cell.angle_beta   90.00
_cell.angle_gamma   90.00
#
_symmetry.space_group_name_H-M   'P 1'
#
loop_
_entity.id
_entity.type
_entity.pdbx_description
1 polymer ?
#
loop_
_entity_poly.entity_id
_entity_poly.type
_entity_poly.pdbx_seq_one_letter_code
_entity_poly.pdbx_strand_id
1 'polypeptide(L)'
;RVLVVDDSRLQRRILTASLQRWGFEVQEAESGEEALRLCRDQPPDLVMSDWMMPGLSGLEFCRKFRDLQQESYGYFILLTSKSDKDEVALGLDAGADDVLIRPIGPPDLRARVMAGERFLVMQRELTQKNKLITETLDVLRQVHALIDKDLIEAKKFQQSLLRERYRAMEGGNLSMMLRSAG
;
A
#
# COMPACT_ATOMS: atom_id res chain seq x y z
N ARG A 1 -11.28 4.23 -11.90
CA ARG A 1 -11.47 5.65 -12.22
C ARG A 1 -10.20 6.23 -12.83
N VAL A 2 -10.33 7.01 -13.92
CA VAL A 2 -9.20 7.60 -14.67
C VAL A 2 -9.30 9.13 -14.62
N LEU A 3 -8.19 9.80 -14.34
CA LEU A 3 -8.06 11.25 -14.47
C LEU A 3 -7.28 11.58 -15.73
N VAL A 4 -7.88 12.36 -16.64
CA VAL A 4 -7.25 12.87 -17.87
C VAL A 4 -6.90 14.33 -17.68
N VAL A 5 -5.63 14.67 -17.84
CA VAL A 5 -5.08 16.01 -17.64
C VAL A 5 -4.39 16.50 -18.92
N ASP A 6 -4.91 17.54 -19.52
CA ASP A 6 -4.40 18.10 -20.79
C ASP A 6 -4.96 19.52 -20.94
N ASP A 7 -4.18 20.51 -21.28
CA ASP A 7 -4.64 21.89 -21.49
C ASP A 7 -5.48 22.04 -22.76
N SER A 8 -5.26 21.14 -23.75
CA SER A 8 -6.04 21.11 -24.98
C SER A 8 -7.39 20.41 -24.77
N ARG A 9 -8.47 21.18 -24.82
CA ARG A 9 -9.85 20.66 -24.74
C ARG A 9 -10.14 19.56 -25.77
N LEU A 10 -9.56 19.65 -26.98
CA LEU A 10 -9.75 18.66 -28.04
C LEU A 10 -9.08 17.33 -27.65
N GLN A 11 -7.85 17.38 -27.18
CA GLN A 11 -7.07 16.21 -26.77
C GLN A 11 -7.76 15.52 -25.57
N ARG A 12 -8.16 16.27 -24.55
CA ARG A 12 -8.92 15.71 -23.41
C ARG A 12 -10.16 14.96 -23.88
N ARG A 13 -10.98 15.58 -24.75
CA ARG A 13 -12.20 14.94 -25.26
C ARG A 13 -11.95 13.64 -26.01
N ILE A 14 -10.91 13.59 -26.84
CA ILE A 14 -10.54 12.38 -27.60
C ILE A 14 -10.17 11.26 -26.64
N LEU A 15 -9.32 11.54 -25.64
CA LEU A 15 -8.92 10.56 -24.62
C LEU A 15 -10.11 10.10 -23.79
N THR A 16 -10.89 11.05 -23.27
CA THR A 16 -12.09 10.76 -22.46
C THR A 16 -13.08 9.90 -23.21
N ALA A 17 -13.39 10.24 -24.48
CA ALA A 17 -14.32 9.44 -25.29
C ALA A 17 -13.81 8.00 -25.52
N SER A 18 -12.51 7.82 -25.71
CA SER A 18 -11.91 6.50 -25.88
C SER A 18 -11.99 5.69 -24.59
N LEU A 19 -11.65 6.26 -23.46
CA LEU A 19 -11.67 5.62 -22.14
C LEU A 19 -13.09 5.25 -21.71
N GLN A 20 -14.05 6.15 -21.89
CA GLN A 20 -15.47 5.89 -21.59
C GLN A 20 -16.04 4.76 -22.45
N ARG A 21 -15.66 4.67 -23.73
CA ARG A 21 -16.04 3.56 -24.62
C ARG A 21 -15.52 2.21 -24.10
N TRP A 22 -14.39 2.20 -23.39
CA TRP A 22 -13.84 0.99 -22.78
C TRP A 22 -14.37 0.72 -21.37
N GLY A 23 -15.33 1.53 -20.90
CA GLY A 23 -16.03 1.32 -19.64
C GLY A 23 -15.39 2.01 -18.42
N PHE A 24 -14.42 2.88 -18.63
CA PHE A 24 -13.81 3.65 -17.52
C PHE A 24 -14.65 4.85 -17.11
N GLU A 25 -14.72 5.10 -15.82
CA GLU A 25 -15.18 6.37 -15.27
C GLU A 25 -14.05 7.39 -15.42
N VAL A 26 -14.32 8.50 -16.11
CA VAL A 26 -13.30 9.50 -16.46
C VAL A 26 -13.63 10.82 -15.84
N GLN A 27 -12.64 11.41 -15.17
CA GLN A 27 -12.62 12.79 -14.70
C GLN A 27 -11.61 13.57 -15.52
N GLU A 28 -11.88 14.84 -15.79
CA GLU A 28 -11.03 15.70 -16.61
C GLU A 28 -10.46 16.85 -15.75
N ALA A 29 -9.23 17.26 -16.07
CA ALA A 29 -8.61 18.48 -15.58
C ALA A 29 -7.91 19.21 -16.72
N GLU A 30 -7.95 20.53 -16.72
CA GLU A 30 -7.32 21.35 -17.75
C GLU A 30 -5.92 21.87 -17.37
N SER A 31 -5.49 21.61 -16.13
CA SER A 31 -4.16 21.99 -15.64
C SER A 31 -3.67 21.01 -14.56
N GLY A 32 -2.36 21.02 -14.31
CA GLY A 32 -1.75 20.23 -13.24
C GLY A 32 -2.23 20.64 -11.85
N GLU A 33 -2.51 21.92 -11.62
CA GLU A 33 -3.02 22.44 -10.35
C GLU A 33 -4.44 21.93 -10.05
N GLU A 34 -5.30 21.94 -11.07
CA GLU A 34 -6.64 21.38 -10.95
C GLU A 34 -6.58 19.88 -10.70
N ALA A 35 -5.74 19.17 -11.45
CA ALA A 35 -5.51 17.73 -11.27
C ALA A 35 -5.07 17.39 -9.85
N LEU A 36 -4.14 18.16 -9.26
CA LEU A 36 -3.72 17.96 -7.87
C LEU A 36 -4.84 18.13 -6.86
N ARG A 37 -5.73 19.12 -7.08
CA ARG A 37 -6.90 19.29 -6.20
C ARG A 37 -7.82 18.08 -6.28
N LEU A 38 -8.12 17.63 -7.49
CA LEU A 38 -8.96 16.45 -7.71
C LEU A 38 -8.36 15.18 -7.10
N CYS A 39 -7.04 15.01 -7.19
CA CYS A 39 -6.34 13.86 -6.57
C CYS A 39 -6.42 13.86 -5.05
N ARG A 40 -6.49 15.02 -4.40
CA ARG A 40 -6.64 15.12 -2.93
C ARG A 40 -8.06 14.79 -2.49
N ASP A 41 -9.05 15.25 -3.25
CA ASP A 41 -10.46 15.05 -2.91
C ASP A 41 -10.90 13.61 -3.22
N GLN A 42 -10.48 13.09 -4.35
CA GLN A 42 -10.84 11.76 -4.83
C GLN A 42 -9.69 11.12 -5.62
N PRO A 43 -8.78 10.39 -4.97
CA PRO A 43 -7.64 9.78 -5.63
C PRO A 43 -8.04 8.91 -6.83
N PRO A 44 -7.50 9.16 -8.03
CA PRO A 44 -7.75 8.33 -9.20
C PRO A 44 -6.93 7.03 -9.14
N ASP A 45 -7.44 5.97 -9.77
CA ASP A 45 -6.69 4.73 -9.95
C ASP A 45 -5.62 4.86 -11.03
N LEU A 46 -5.93 5.61 -12.10
CA LEU A 46 -5.03 5.86 -13.21
C LEU A 46 -5.06 7.35 -13.60
N VAL A 47 -3.91 7.92 -13.85
CA VAL A 47 -3.73 9.27 -14.35
C VAL A 47 -3.14 9.22 -15.76
N MET A 48 -3.68 10.00 -16.66
CA MET A 48 -3.10 10.29 -17.99
C MET A 48 -2.89 11.78 -18.11
N SER A 49 -1.63 12.23 -18.11
CA SER A 49 -1.29 13.65 -18.15
C SER A 49 -0.48 14.01 -19.36
N ASP A 50 -0.85 15.10 -20.03
CA ASP A 50 0.09 15.71 -20.98
C ASP A 50 1.34 16.18 -20.26
N TRP A 51 2.47 16.13 -20.96
CA TRP A 51 3.77 16.57 -20.44
C TRP A 51 3.86 18.09 -20.39
N MET A 52 3.46 18.74 -21.50
CA MET A 52 3.61 20.18 -21.70
C MET A 52 2.29 20.90 -21.42
N MET A 53 2.17 21.44 -20.23
CA MET A 53 1.01 22.27 -19.84
C MET A 53 1.47 23.61 -19.28
N PRO A 54 0.70 24.68 -19.48
CA PRO A 54 0.97 25.95 -18.82
C PRO A 54 0.89 25.83 -17.29
N GLY A 55 1.75 26.55 -16.59
CA GLY A 55 1.83 26.46 -15.12
C GLY A 55 2.55 25.19 -14.67
N LEU A 56 1.86 24.29 -14.00
CA LEU A 56 2.42 23.04 -13.53
C LEU A 56 2.51 22.02 -14.68
N SER A 57 3.72 21.70 -15.13
CA SER A 57 3.95 20.69 -16.16
C SER A 57 3.52 19.28 -15.70
N GLY A 58 3.25 18.39 -16.66
CA GLY A 58 2.90 17.00 -16.34
C GLY A 58 3.98 16.25 -15.57
N LEU A 59 5.25 16.60 -15.79
CA LEU A 59 6.39 16.04 -15.04
C LEU A 59 6.37 16.47 -13.57
N GLU A 60 6.17 17.76 -13.32
CA GLU A 60 6.05 18.31 -11.96
C GLU A 60 4.79 17.81 -11.26
N PHE A 61 3.70 17.69 -12.01
CA PHE A 61 2.46 17.09 -11.51
C PHE A 61 2.70 15.63 -11.09
N CYS A 62 3.39 14.84 -11.90
CA CYS A 62 3.73 13.46 -11.56
C CYS A 62 4.48 13.37 -10.23
N ARG A 63 5.54 14.15 -10.05
CA ARG A 63 6.30 14.21 -8.79
C ARG A 63 5.41 14.53 -7.59
N LYS A 64 4.60 15.61 -7.71
CA LYS A 64 3.67 16.02 -6.64
C LYS A 64 2.58 14.97 -6.38
N PHE A 65 2.13 14.27 -7.41
CA PHE A 65 1.19 13.15 -7.27
C PHE A 65 1.80 12.00 -6.47
N ARG A 66 3.08 11.68 -6.69
CA ARG A 66 3.81 10.68 -5.90
C ARG A 66 4.05 11.09 -4.45
N ASP A 67 4.23 12.39 -4.20
CA ASP A 67 4.38 12.93 -2.85
C ASP A 67 3.05 12.93 -2.05
N LEU A 68 1.91 12.80 -2.71
CA LEU A 68 0.65 12.62 -2.02
C LEU A 68 0.65 11.26 -1.31
N GLN A 69 0.47 11.27 0.01
CA GLN A 69 0.26 10.04 0.78
C GLN A 69 -1.11 9.45 0.40
N GLN A 70 -1.09 8.42 -0.42
CA GLN A 70 -2.29 7.73 -0.86
C GLN A 70 -2.34 6.33 -0.21
N GLU A 71 -3.54 5.94 0.21
CA GLU A 71 -3.78 4.59 0.73
C GLU A 71 -3.62 3.51 -0.35
N SER A 72 -3.82 3.89 -1.61
CA SER A 72 -3.70 3.00 -2.76
C SER A 72 -2.76 3.60 -3.82
N TYR A 73 -2.06 2.72 -4.52
CA TYR A 73 -1.19 3.12 -5.63
C TYR A 73 -2.02 3.63 -6.80
N GLY A 74 -1.66 4.80 -7.35
CA GLY A 74 -2.21 5.34 -8.60
C GLY A 74 -1.23 5.14 -9.76
N TYR A 75 -1.68 4.52 -10.85
CA TYR A 75 -0.88 4.32 -12.06
C TYR A 75 -0.81 5.62 -12.87
N PHE A 76 0.39 6.06 -13.26
CA PHE A 76 0.59 7.35 -13.91
C PHE A 76 1.20 7.19 -15.30
N ILE A 77 0.50 7.66 -16.32
CA ILE A 77 0.93 7.67 -17.72
C ILE A 77 1.21 9.12 -18.15
N LEU A 78 2.43 9.42 -18.58
CA LEU A 78 2.77 10.68 -19.23
C LEU A 78 2.59 10.59 -20.73
N LEU A 79 2.03 11.62 -21.32
CA LEU A 79 1.84 11.77 -22.77
C LEU A 79 2.79 12.87 -23.27
N THR A 80 3.65 12.55 -24.24
CA THR A 80 4.61 13.51 -24.80
C THR A 80 4.54 13.54 -26.32
N SER A 81 4.80 14.70 -26.92
CA SER A 81 4.99 14.83 -28.37
C SER A 81 6.43 14.60 -28.82
N LYS A 82 7.35 14.45 -27.89
CA LYS A 82 8.77 14.28 -28.18
C LYS A 82 9.20 12.83 -28.02
N SER A 83 10.00 12.38 -28.95
CA SER A 83 10.47 10.98 -29.04
C SER A 83 11.91 10.80 -28.53
N ASP A 84 12.46 11.79 -27.85
CA ASP A 84 13.81 11.72 -27.31
C ASP A 84 13.88 10.73 -26.15
N LYS A 85 14.88 9.84 -26.20
CA LYS A 85 15.10 8.83 -25.16
C LYS A 85 15.38 9.45 -23.79
N ASP A 86 16.02 10.61 -23.76
CA ASP A 86 16.34 11.30 -22.51
C ASP A 86 15.07 11.83 -21.85
N GLU A 87 14.07 12.26 -22.62
CA GLU A 87 12.77 12.67 -22.06
C GLU A 87 11.97 11.50 -21.52
N VAL A 88 11.97 10.37 -22.21
CA VAL A 88 11.31 9.15 -21.67
C VAL A 88 11.93 8.75 -20.34
N ALA A 89 13.25 8.79 -20.23
CA ALA A 89 13.96 8.50 -18.98
C ALA A 89 13.56 9.51 -17.87
N LEU A 90 13.52 10.81 -18.19
CA LEU A 90 13.09 11.85 -17.24
C LEU A 90 11.66 11.64 -16.72
N GLY A 91 10.76 11.18 -17.59
CA GLY A 91 9.38 10.87 -17.20
C GLY A 91 9.30 9.71 -16.20
N LEU A 92 10.03 8.64 -16.47
CA LEU A 92 10.12 7.48 -15.58
C LEU A 92 10.82 7.82 -14.26
N ASP A 93 11.90 8.60 -14.30
CA ASP A 93 12.61 9.08 -13.10
C ASP A 93 11.75 10.01 -12.23
N ALA A 94 10.78 10.72 -12.84
CA ALA A 94 9.81 11.52 -12.11
C ALA A 94 8.73 10.67 -11.41
N GLY A 95 8.73 9.36 -11.66
CA GLY A 95 7.79 8.42 -11.05
C GLY A 95 6.60 8.04 -11.93
N ALA A 96 6.61 8.37 -13.22
CA ALA A 96 5.60 7.84 -14.15
C ALA A 96 5.81 6.33 -14.35
N ASP A 97 4.72 5.58 -14.45
CA ASP A 97 4.76 4.14 -14.72
C ASP A 97 4.92 3.85 -16.21
N ASP A 98 4.46 4.77 -17.05
CA ASP A 98 4.61 4.68 -18.50
C ASP A 98 4.70 6.06 -19.14
N VAL A 99 5.37 6.12 -20.29
CA VAL A 99 5.48 7.34 -21.11
C VAL A 99 5.06 6.99 -22.54
N LEU A 100 4.05 7.67 -23.05
CA LEU A 100 3.50 7.44 -24.38
C LEU A 100 3.79 8.61 -25.30
N ILE A 101 4.34 8.32 -26.47
CA ILE A 101 4.69 9.31 -27.48
C ILE A 101 3.50 9.53 -28.41
N ARG A 102 3.10 10.77 -28.59
CA ARG A 102 2.04 11.15 -29.55
C ARG A 102 2.58 11.24 -30.98
N PRO A 103 1.76 10.90 -32.01
CA PRO A 103 0.36 10.49 -31.95
C PRO A 103 0.18 9.03 -31.50
N ILE A 104 -0.78 8.78 -30.61
CA ILE A 104 -1.07 7.46 -30.06
C ILE A 104 -2.29 6.87 -30.76
N GLY A 105 -2.13 5.70 -31.37
CA GLY A 105 -3.26 4.96 -31.91
C GLY A 105 -4.18 4.39 -30.85
N PRO A 106 -5.50 4.28 -31.10
CA PRO A 106 -6.43 3.71 -30.13
C PRO A 106 -6.05 2.30 -29.64
N PRO A 107 -5.51 1.38 -30.44
CA PRO A 107 -5.06 0.07 -29.98
C PRO A 107 -3.90 0.15 -28.96
N ASP A 108 -2.92 1.01 -29.22
CA ASP A 108 -1.76 1.19 -28.35
C ASP A 108 -2.16 1.82 -27.02
N LEU A 109 -2.99 2.87 -27.08
CA LEU A 109 -3.54 3.50 -25.90
C LEU A 109 -4.31 2.49 -25.02
N ARG A 110 -5.17 1.68 -25.66
CA ARG A 110 -5.92 0.64 -24.95
C ARG A 110 -5.02 -0.38 -24.29
N ALA A 111 -3.99 -0.85 -25.00
CA ALA A 111 -3.05 -1.84 -24.48
C ALA A 111 -2.34 -1.33 -23.21
N ARG A 112 -1.94 -0.06 -23.18
CA ARG A 112 -1.27 0.57 -22.04
C ARG A 112 -2.20 0.75 -20.86
N VAL A 113 -3.42 1.25 -21.09
CA VAL A 113 -4.43 1.41 -20.06
C VAL A 113 -4.80 0.04 -19.43
N MET A 114 -4.97 -1.00 -20.25
CA MET A 114 -5.23 -2.36 -19.76
C MET A 114 -4.04 -2.94 -18.98
N ALA A 115 -2.80 -2.61 -19.36
CA ALA A 115 -1.61 -2.99 -18.60
C ALA A 115 -1.59 -2.32 -17.23
N GLY A 116 -1.90 -1.02 -17.16
CA GLY A 116 -2.02 -0.28 -15.90
C GLY A 116 -3.13 -0.85 -15.00
N GLU A 117 -4.29 -1.20 -15.57
CA GLU A 117 -5.37 -1.82 -14.81
C GLU A 117 -4.94 -3.16 -14.18
N ARG A 118 -4.30 -4.04 -14.96
CA ARG A 118 -3.76 -5.30 -14.42
C ARG A 118 -2.75 -5.07 -13.30
N PHE A 119 -1.87 -4.11 -13.46
CA PHE A 119 -0.90 -3.73 -12.44
C PHE A 119 -1.60 -3.31 -11.15
N LEU A 120 -2.61 -2.45 -11.24
CA LEU A 120 -3.39 -1.96 -10.10
C LEU A 120 -4.12 -3.09 -9.35
N VAL A 121 -4.68 -4.05 -10.09
CA VAL A 121 -5.30 -5.24 -9.48
C VAL A 121 -4.28 -6.03 -8.67
N MET A 122 -3.10 -6.32 -9.26
CA MET A 122 -2.03 -7.05 -8.58
C MET A 122 -1.51 -6.31 -7.35
N GLN A 123 -1.36 -4.99 -7.43
CA GLN A 123 -0.93 -4.16 -6.29
C GLN A 123 -1.95 -4.18 -5.14
N ARG A 124 -3.24 -4.11 -5.44
CA ARG A 124 -4.29 -4.22 -4.42
C ARG A 124 -4.28 -5.59 -3.73
N GLU A 125 -4.15 -6.66 -4.50
CA GLU A 125 -4.04 -8.02 -3.94
C GLU A 125 -2.83 -8.16 -3.04
N LEU A 126 -1.67 -7.63 -3.44
CA LEU A 126 -0.45 -7.67 -2.65
C LEU A 126 -0.61 -6.90 -1.34
N THR A 127 -1.17 -5.69 -1.41
CA THR A 127 -1.44 -4.85 -0.22
C THR A 127 -2.38 -5.55 0.75
N GLN A 128 -3.45 -6.18 0.26
CA GLN A 128 -4.38 -6.94 1.09
C GLN A 128 -3.71 -8.15 1.76
N LYS A 129 -2.90 -8.90 1.01
CA LYS A 129 -2.15 -10.05 1.56
C LYS A 129 -1.16 -9.61 2.64
N ASN A 130 -0.42 -8.53 2.40
CA ASN A 130 0.52 -7.99 3.37
C ASN A 130 -0.18 -7.52 4.65
N LYS A 131 -1.34 -6.86 4.53
CA LYS A 131 -2.15 -6.46 5.67
C LYS A 131 -2.60 -7.68 6.50
N LEU A 132 -3.12 -8.71 5.86
CA LEU A 132 -3.55 -9.94 6.52
C LEU A 132 -2.39 -10.64 7.24
N ILE A 133 -1.21 -10.71 6.61
CA ILE A 133 0.00 -11.28 7.23
C ILE A 133 0.38 -10.50 8.49
N THR A 134 0.38 -9.17 8.43
CA THR A 134 0.70 -8.32 9.58
C THR A 134 -0.27 -8.54 10.73
N GLU A 135 -1.57 -8.52 10.46
CA GLU A 135 -2.62 -8.78 11.45
C GLU A 135 -2.47 -10.19 12.07
N THR A 136 -2.19 -11.21 11.26
CA THR A 136 -1.98 -12.58 11.74
C THR A 136 -0.76 -12.68 12.64
N LEU A 137 0.34 -12.03 12.28
CA LEU A 137 1.57 -12.01 13.09
C LEU A 137 1.34 -11.31 14.44
N ASP A 138 0.54 -10.25 14.48
CA ASP A 138 0.23 -9.56 15.73
C ASP A 138 -0.63 -10.43 16.64
N VAL A 139 -1.62 -11.15 16.11
CA VAL A 139 -2.39 -12.13 16.88
C VAL A 139 -1.51 -13.24 17.42
N LEU A 140 -0.61 -13.80 16.60
CA LEU A 140 0.34 -14.84 17.05
C LEU A 140 1.24 -14.34 18.18
N ARG A 141 1.77 -13.11 18.08
CA ARG A 141 2.58 -12.50 19.15
C ARG A 141 1.81 -12.39 20.47
N GLN A 142 0.55 -11.97 20.40
CA GLN A 142 -0.31 -11.88 21.59
C GLN A 142 -0.55 -13.25 22.22
N VAL A 143 -0.85 -14.28 21.42
CA VAL A 143 -1.04 -15.65 21.91
C VAL A 143 0.24 -16.20 22.54
N HIS A 144 1.40 -16.00 21.92
CA HIS A 144 2.69 -16.38 22.49
C HIS A 144 2.95 -15.72 23.84
N ALA A 145 2.68 -14.43 23.97
CA ALA A 145 2.86 -13.70 25.21
C ALA A 145 1.94 -14.24 26.35
N LEU A 146 0.72 -14.65 26.01
CA LEU A 146 -0.19 -15.29 26.98
C LEU A 146 0.33 -16.66 27.41
N ILE A 147 0.77 -17.51 26.50
CA ILE A 147 1.34 -18.82 26.80
C ILE A 147 2.58 -18.70 27.67
N ASP A 148 3.49 -17.76 27.37
CA ASP A 148 4.69 -17.52 28.17
C ASP A 148 4.34 -17.09 29.60
N LYS A 149 3.33 -16.24 29.77
CA LYS A 149 2.82 -15.84 31.08
C LYS A 149 2.27 -17.02 31.87
N ASP A 150 1.42 -17.84 31.24
CA ASP A 150 0.83 -19.03 31.86
C ASP A 150 1.92 -20.05 32.28
N LEU A 151 2.95 -20.24 31.44
CA LEU A 151 4.09 -21.11 31.78
C LEU A 151 4.90 -20.58 32.97
N ILE A 152 5.10 -19.29 33.08
CA ILE A 152 5.79 -18.68 34.22
C ILE A 152 4.97 -18.88 35.50
N GLU A 153 3.66 -18.67 35.44
CA GLU A 153 2.75 -18.87 36.58
C GLU A 153 2.72 -20.35 37.01
N ALA A 154 2.63 -21.29 36.05
CA ALA A 154 2.66 -22.72 36.32
C ALA A 154 3.98 -23.15 36.98
N LYS A 155 5.13 -22.63 36.51
CA LYS A 155 6.44 -22.89 37.14
C LYS A 155 6.52 -22.37 38.58
N LYS A 156 6.00 -21.16 38.84
CA LYS A 156 5.95 -20.60 40.20
C LYS A 156 5.11 -21.45 41.11
N PHE A 157 3.93 -21.86 40.63
CA PHE A 157 3.04 -22.76 41.40
C PHE A 157 3.69 -24.11 41.70
N GLN A 158 4.33 -24.73 40.74
CA GLN A 158 5.06 -26.00 40.95
C GLN A 158 6.20 -25.84 41.97
N GLN A 159 6.93 -24.75 41.91
CA GLN A 159 8.01 -24.48 42.89
C GLN A 159 7.46 -24.25 44.31
N SER A 160 6.29 -23.60 44.44
CA SER A 160 5.66 -23.38 45.74
C SER A 160 5.23 -24.74 46.39
N LEU A 161 4.61 -25.61 45.59
CA LEU A 161 4.23 -26.96 46.05
C LEU A 161 5.44 -27.82 46.50
N LEU A 162 6.54 -27.75 45.77
CA LEU A 162 7.78 -28.43 46.15
C LEU A 162 8.30 -27.91 47.49
N ARG A 163 8.32 -26.60 47.72
CA ARG A 163 8.74 -25.97 48.98
C ARG A 163 7.84 -26.37 50.16
N GLU A 164 6.52 -26.39 49.98
CA GLU A 164 5.60 -26.85 51.00
C GLU A 164 5.79 -28.31 51.35
N ARG A 165 6.03 -29.17 50.37
CA ARG A 165 6.30 -30.61 50.56
C ARG A 165 7.61 -30.83 51.31
N TYR A 166 8.66 -30.09 51.04
CA TYR A 166 9.92 -30.15 51.76
C TYR A 166 9.77 -29.71 53.22
N ARG A 167 9.04 -28.58 53.48
CA ARG A 167 8.75 -28.13 54.85
C ARG A 167 7.93 -29.13 55.65
N ALA A 168 6.96 -29.77 55.04
CA ALA A 168 6.18 -30.83 55.68
C ALA A 168 7.01 -32.07 56.06
N MET A 169 7.99 -32.43 55.24
CA MET A 169 8.91 -33.52 55.52
C MET A 169 9.89 -33.20 56.66
N GLU A 170 10.44 -32.00 56.71
CA GLU A 170 11.31 -31.51 57.78
C GLU A 170 10.51 -31.41 59.14
N GLY A 171 9.29 -30.85 59.08
CA GLY A 171 8.41 -30.76 60.27
C GLY A 171 7.97 -32.14 60.79
N GLY A 172 7.73 -33.10 59.90
CA GLY A 172 7.41 -34.50 60.24
C GLY A 172 8.56 -35.25 60.94
N ASN A 173 9.77 -35.04 60.47
CA ASN A 173 10.97 -35.62 61.12
C ASN A 173 11.22 -35.04 62.53
N LEU A 174 10.99 -33.72 62.72
CA LEU A 174 11.09 -33.09 64.06
C LEU A 174 10.04 -33.60 65.04
N SER A 175 8.83 -33.87 64.58
CA SER A 175 7.75 -34.41 65.40
C SER A 175 7.97 -35.89 65.77
N MET A 176 8.64 -36.67 64.94
CA MET A 176 9.05 -38.06 65.26
C MET A 176 10.21 -38.11 66.27
N MET A 177 11.18 -37.22 66.16
CA MET A 177 12.29 -37.12 67.14
C MET A 177 11.77 -36.68 68.53
N LEU A 178 10.83 -35.80 68.62
CA LEU A 178 10.24 -35.38 69.89
C LEU A 178 9.33 -36.43 70.55
N ARG A 179 8.77 -37.38 69.79
CA ARG A 179 7.99 -38.53 70.35
C ARG A 179 8.84 -39.71 70.80
N SER A 180 10.09 -39.81 70.35
CA SER A 180 11.01 -40.89 70.75
C SER A 180 11.89 -40.49 71.95
N ALA A 181 11.79 -39.26 72.45
CA ALA A 181 12.55 -38.77 73.64
C ALA A 181 11.68 -38.55 74.88
N GLY A 182 10.43 -39.08 74.94
CA GLY A 182 9.52 -39.00 76.04
C GLY A 182 9.30 -40.38 76.66
#